data_cf78333e08561208c1b6c84d293a71a7
#
_entry.id   cf78333e08561208c1b6c84d293a71a7
#
_cell.length_a   1.000
_cell.length_b   1.000
_cell.length_c   1.000
_cell.angle_alpha   90.00
_cell.angle_beta   90.00
_cell.angle_gamma   90.00
#
_symmetry.space_group_name_H-M   'P 1'
#
loop_
_entity.id
_entity.type
_entity.pdbx_description
1 polymer ?
#
loop_
_entity_poly.entity_id
_entity_poly.type
_entity_poly.pdbx_seq_one_letter_code
_entity_poly.pdbx_strand_id
1 'polypeptide(L)'
;MLAVGLLGLSAVIVPAAAAQPFACTAGERPLRFGFYTHFEPVSYSDSRTPGSAGFDTHRGYEADLLSALEAIEGAKLAFSRRGIAVWNGIWLLPAGSEFDIVGGGITILESRTRAADGKAAVVFTAGHIAFRQSLLVRKEDANRLARHGKLSGVDRVGVLAGTTGEARLLEITGIAGAAGVLAVGTRVVTPRGRVVADGGAGYVIAAAGASPSLAGRRQIRPASAGLPTVIVFTDDAEMVEALADGRIDAVARGEVGNRAAAREHGNAFAVTALDARAETGGFALAARNAALAACLDRHIGWLTDGGRIGYSEWFGDASVFMQRARQAAVGKR
;
A
#
# COMPACT_ATOMS: atom_id res chain seq x y z
N MET A 1 45.87 49.47 4.66
CA MET A 1 44.70 48.81 4.05
C MET A 1 45.12 47.44 3.56
N LEU A 2 44.87 46.39 4.35
CA LEU A 2 45.12 45.00 3.97
C LEU A 2 43.79 44.41 3.49
N ALA A 3 43.73 43.93 2.24
CA ALA A 3 42.60 43.20 1.71
C ALA A 3 42.76 41.71 2.03
N VAL A 4 41.82 41.17 2.81
CA VAL A 4 41.72 39.73 3.08
C VAL A 4 40.80 39.10 2.03
N GLY A 5 41.38 38.31 1.12
CA GLY A 5 40.63 37.52 0.16
C GLY A 5 40.04 36.27 0.80
N LEU A 6 38.72 36.15 0.87
CA LEU A 6 38.02 34.90 1.22
C LEU A 6 38.06 33.95 0.02
N LEU A 7 38.82 32.87 0.13
CA LEU A 7 38.71 31.71 -0.77
C LEU A 7 37.50 30.85 -0.36
N GLY A 8 36.43 30.91 -1.14
CA GLY A 8 35.27 30.05 -1.00
C GLY A 8 35.61 28.62 -1.47
N LEU A 9 35.70 27.66 -0.57
CA LEU A 9 35.71 26.24 -0.92
C LEU A 9 34.31 25.81 -1.38
N SER A 10 34.11 25.65 -2.68
CA SER A 10 32.91 24.96 -3.20
C SER A 10 33.07 23.45 -2.97
N ALA A 11 32.32 22.91 -2.04
CA ALA A 11 32.23 21.46 -1.85
C ALA A 11 31.45 20.84 -3.05
N VAL A 12 32.18 20.12 -3.90
CA VAL A 12 31.56 19.30 -4.96
C VAL A 12 30.91 18.10 -4.28
N ILE A 13 29.58 18.09 -4.20
CA ILE A 13 28.81 16.93 -3.79
C ILE A 13 28.89 15.92 -4.93
N VAL A 14 29.79 14.94 -4.79
CA VAL A 14 29.82 13.77 -5.69
C VAL A 14 28.64 12.89 -5.31
N PRO A 15 27.68 12.62 -6.23
CA PRO A 15 26.61 11.69 -5.94
C PRO A 15 27.23 10.31 -5.64
N ALA A 16 26.85 9.69 -4.51
CA ALA A 16 27.27 8.34 -4.19
C ALA A 16 26.87 7.41 -5.33
N ALA A 17 27.84 6.81 -6.02
CA ALA A 17 27.58 5.80 -7.04
C ALA A 17 26.76 4.67 -6.39
N ALA A 18 25.59 4.34 -6.94
CA ALA A 18 24.78 3.22 -6.49
C ALA A 18 25.65 1.95 -6.52
N ALA A 19 25.76 1.26 -5.38
CA ALA A 19 26.58 0.07 -5.26
C ALA A 19 26.12 -0.99 -6.29
N GLN A 20 27.08 -1.60 -7.00
CA GLN A 20 26.80 -2.63 -8.02
C GLN A 20 26.00 -3.79 -7.40
N PRO A 21 25.04 -4.38 -8.15
CA PRO A 21 24.30 -5.55 -7.71
C PRO A 21 25.21 -6.74 -7.42
N PHE A 22 24.91 -7.49 -6.37
CA PHE A 22 25.66 -8.72 -5.98
C PHE A 22 24.65 -9.83 -5.64
N ALA A 23 25.14 -11.09 -5.61
CA ALA A 23 24.26 -12.23 -5.38
C ALA A 23 23.56 -12.15 -4.00
N CYS A 24 22.25 -12.36 -3.99
CA CYS A 24 21.51 -12.71 -2.79
C CYS A 24 21.68 -14.20 -2.51
N THR A 25 22.05 -14.57 -1.31
CA THR A 25 22.11 -15.97 -0.89
C THR A 25 20.69 -16.48 -0.64
N ALA A 26 19.92 -16.70 -1.70
CA ALA A 26 18.51 -17.10 -1.63
C ALA A 26 18.31 -18.64 -1.65
N GLY A 27 19.37 -19.42 -1.52
CA GLY A 27 19.29 -20.89 -1.67
C GLY A 27 19.12 -21.33 -3.14
N GLU A 28 18.94 -22.64 -3.36
CA GLU A 28 18.85 -23.22 -4.70
C GLU A 28 17.42 -23.20 -5.29
N ARG A 29 16.40 -22.96 -4.47
CA ARG A 29 15.00 -22.91 -4.93
C ARG A 29 14.51 -21.50 -5.20
N PRO A 30 13.53 -21.32 -6.09
CA PRO A 30 12.82 -20.05 -6.23
C PRO A 30 12.19 -19.60 -4.90
N LEU A 31 12.22 -18.30 -4.63
CA LEU A 31 11.53 -17.67 -3.50
C LEU A 31 10.01 -17.70 -3.75
N ARG A 32 9.25 -18.17 -2.78
CA ARG A 32 7.79 -18.19 -2.87
C ARG A 32 7.26 -16.79 -2.59
N PHE A 33 6.79 -16.15 -3.64
CA PHE A 33 6.26 -14.79 -3.59
C PHE A 33 4.73 -14.81 -3.62
N GLY A 34 4.10 -14.35 -2.53
CA GLY A 34 2.67 -14.09 -2.47
C GLY A 34 2.37 -12.67 -2.94
N PHE A 35 1.35 -12.48 -3.78
CA PHE A 35 0.96 -11.14 -4.22
C PHE A 35 -0.55 -10.90 -4.03
N TYR A 36 -0.92 -9.69 -3.59
CA TYR A 36 -2.33 -9.30 -3.52
C TYR A 36 -2.91 -9.15 -4.93
N THR A 37 -4.04 -9.79 -5.18
CA THR A 37 -4.60 -9.95 -6.53
C THR A 37 -5.55 -8.83 -6.97
N HIS A 38 -5.87 -7.87 -6.11
CA HIS A 38 -6.95 -6.90 -6.35
C HIS A 38 -6.52 -5.42 -6.25
N PHE A 39 -5.23 -5.10 -6.25
CA PHE A 39 -4.75 -3.71 -6.21
C PHE A 39 -4.17 -3.27 -7.56
N GLU A 40 -5.02 -3.13 -8.56
CA GLU A 40 -4.64 -2.57 -9.86
C GLU A 40 -4.34 -1.06 -9.77
N PRO A 41 -3.29 -0.59 -10.46
CA PRO A 41 -2.33 -1.29 -11.30
C PRO A 41 -1.03 -1.65 -10.57
N VAL A 42 -1.00 -1.70 -9.25
CA VAL A 42 0.21 -1.96 -8.45
C VAL A 42 0.52 -3.45 -8.43
N SER A 43 -0.47 -4.27 -8.04
CA SER A 43 -0.36 -5.72 -7.93
C SER A 43 -1.73 -6.34 -8.14
N TYR A 44 -1.89 -7.11 -9.21
CA TYR A 44 -3.18 -7.73 -9.54
C TYR A 44 -2.97 -9.02 -10.33
N SER A 45 -4.05 -9.77 -10.56
CA SER A 45 -4.03 -11.00 -11.34
C SER A 45 -4.98 -10.91 -12.55
N ASP A 46 -4.75 -11.79 -13.54
CA ASP A 46 -5.63 -11.90 -14.72
C ASP A 46 -7.03 -12.43 -14.36
N SER A 47 -7.19 -13.03 -13.18
CA SER A 47 -8.47 -13.50 -12.67
C SER A 47 -8.62 -13.19 -11.18
N ARG A 48 -9.79 -12.74 -10.76
CA ARG A 48 -10.12 -12.49 -9.35
C ARG A 48 -10.54 -13.73 -8.57
N THR A 49 -10.81 -14.84 -9.27
CA THR A 49 -11.34 -16.07 -8.64
C THR A 49 -10.21 -17.01 -8.26
N PRO A 50 -10.01 -17.29 -6.95
CA PRO A 50 -9.02 -18.25 -6.49
C PRO A 50 -9.18 -19.63 -7.15
N GLY A 51 -8.04 -20.21 -7.59
CA GLY A 51 -8.01 -21.51 -8.25
C GLY A 51 -8.39 -21.51 -9.74
N SER A 52 -8.80 -20.36 -10.30
CA SER A 52 -9.03 -20.22 -11.73
C SER A 52 -7.73 -20.04 -12.51
N ALA A 53 -7.76 -20.33 -13.82
CA ALA A 53 -6.67 -19.96 -14.71
C ALA A 53 -6.42 -18.44 -14.66
N GLY A 54 -5.17 -18.03 -14.50
CA GLY A 54 -4.79 -16.63 -14.41
C GLY A 54 -4.78 -16.05 -12.99
N PHE A 55 -5.32 -16.72 -11.97
CA PHE A 55 -5.29 -16.21 -10.60
C PHE A 55 -3.86 -16.02 -10.05
N ASP A 56 -2.95 -16.91 -10.42
CA ASP A 56 -1.53 -16.83 -10.05
C ASP A 56 -0.67 -16.04 -11.07
N THR A 57 -1.29 -15.43 -12.10
CA THR A 57 -0.59 -14.58 -13.05
C THR A 57 -0.46 -13.16 -12.49
N HIS A 58 0.73 -12.84 -11.98
CA HIS A 58 1.01 -11.54 -11.37
C HIS A 58 1.21 -10.45 -12.44
N ARG A 59 0.48 -9.34 -12.30
CA ARG A 59 0.51 -8.17 -13.18
C ARG A 59 0.76 -6.88 -12.38
N GLY A 60 1.19 -5.85 -13.11
CA GLY A 60 1.33 -4.49 -12.60
C GLY A 60 2.73 -4.12 -12.18
N TYR A 61 2.84 -2.98 -11.52
CA TYR A 61 4.09 -2.36 -11.09
C TYR A 61 5.04 -3.33 -10.35
N GLU A 62 4.52 -4.03 -9.34
CA GLU A 62 5.33 -4.97 -8.56
C GLU A 62 5.72 -6.23 -9.35
N ALA A 63 4.87 -6.66 -10.31
CA ALA A 63 5.20 -7.78 -11.20
C ALA A 63 6.39 -7.45 -12.09
N ASP A 64 6.43 -6.23 -12.66
CA ASP A 64 7.52 -5.78 -13.50
C ASP A 64 8.80 -5.52 -12.69
N LEU A 65 8.67 -4.98 -11.47
CA LEU A 65 9.80 -4.82 -10.55
C LEU A 65 10.43 -6.18 -10.21
N LEU A 66 9.61 -7.21 -9.91
CA LEU A 66 10.10 -8.57 -9.64
C LEU A 66 10.77 -9.19 -10.85
N SER A 67 10.18 -9.02 -12.04
CA SER A 67 10.77 -9.53 -13.29
C SER A 67 12.12 -8.88 -13.60
N ALA A 68 12.27 -7.61 -13.27
CA ALA A 68 13.53 -6.90 -13.38
C ALA A 68 14.56 -7.37 -12.34
N LEU A 69 14.14 -7.68 -11.09
CA LEU A 69 15.01 -8.27 -10.07
C LEU A 69 15.56 -9.64 -10.53
N GLU A 70 14.72 -10.48 -11.17
CA GLU A 70 15.14 -11.76 -11.76
C GLU A 70 16.13 -11.58 -12.91
N ALA A 71 15.99 -10.49 -13.68
CA ALA A 71 16.82 -10.20 -14.83
C ALA A 71 18.20 -9.57 -14.49
N ILE A 72 18.43 -9.15 -13.24
CA ILE A 72 19.74 -8.63 -12.83
C ILE A 72 20.78 -9.74 -12.86
N GLU A 73 21.76 -9.61 -13.75
CA GLU A 73 22.85 -10.58 -13.87
C GLU A 73 23.63 -10.72 -12.55
N GLY A 74 23.73 -11.94 -12.05
CA GLY A 74 24.45 -12.26 -10.82
C GLY A 74 23.66 -12.06 -9.53
N ALA A 75 22.45 -11.52 -9.55
CA ALA A 75 21.59 -11.41 -8.37
C ALA A 75 21.14 -12.79 -7.85
N LYS A 76 21.03 -13.79 -8.73
CA LYS A 76 20.57 -15.15 -8.41
C LYS A 76 19.22 -15.16 -7.72
N LEU A 77 18.30 -14.31 -8.19
CA LEU A 77 16.92 -14.26 -7.74
C LEU A 77 16.01 -14.95 -8.72
N ALA A 78 15.07 -15.73 -8.21
CA ALA A 78 13.95 -16.30 -8.95
C ALA A 78 12.73 -16.33 -8.03
N PHE A 79 11.54 -16.10 -8.57
CA PHE A 79 10.30 -16.04 -7.79
C PHE A 79 9.26 -17.02 -8.35
N SER A 80 8.73 -17.88 -7.47
CA SER A 80 7.50 -18.63 -7.71
C SER A 80 6.33 -17.80 -7.19
N ARG A 81 5.49 -17.27 -8.07
CA ARG A 81 4.43 -16.28 -7.74
C ARG A 81 3.12 -16.98 -7.51
N ARG A 82 2.37 -16.53 -6.48
CA ARG A 82 1.07 -17.08 -6.13
C ARG A 82 0.13 -15.97 -5.65
N GLY A 83 -1.10 -15.96 -6.17
CA GLY A 83 -2.12 -14.99 -5.84
C GLY A 83 -2.67 -15.13 -4.42
N ILE A 84 -2.99 -14.00 -3.79
CA ILE A 84 -3.63 -13.89 -2.49
C ILE A 84 -4.85 -12.98 -2.64
N ALA A 85 -6.04 -13.52 -2.43
CA ALA A 85 -7.30 -12.76 -2.54
C ALA A 85 -7.63 -11.94 -1.29
N VAL A 86 -7.12 -12.32 -0.11
CA VAL A 86 -7.48 -11.69 1.17
C VAL A 86 -6.43 -10.68 1.59
N TRP A 87 -6.85 -9.42 1.71
CA TRP A 87 -5.96 -8.34 2.14
C TRP A 87 -5.57 -8.40 3.61
N ASN A 88 -6.56 -8.65 4.47
CA ASN A 88 -6.39 -8.48 5.91
C ASN A 88 -5.33 -9.43 6.49
N GLY A 89 -4.23 -8.86 7.02
CA GLY A 89 -3.14 -9.63 7.60
C GLY A 89 -2.14 -10.21 6.59
N ILE A 90 -2.26 -9.89 5.29
CA ILE A 90 -1.39 -10.41 4.21
C ILE A 90 0.11 -10.23 4.54
N TRP A 91 0.50 -9.14 5.17
CA TRP A 91 1.90 -8.85 5.55
C TRP A 91 2.48 -9.82 6.58
N LEU A 92 1.63 -10.55 7.32
CA LEU A 92 2.07 -11.54 8.32
C LEU A 92 2.30 -12.92 7.73
N LEU A 93 1.85 -13.21 6.51
CA LEU A 93 1.96 -14.54 5.89
C LEU A 93 3.41 -15.05 5.80
N PRO A 94 4.44 -14.22 5.57
CA PRO A 94 5.82 -14.70 5.56
C PRO A 94 6.34 -15.20 6.92
N ALA A 95 5.69 -14.83 8.02
CA ALA A 95 6.04 -15.38 9.33
C ALA A 95 5.76 -16.89 9.44
N GLY A 96 4.83 -17.39 8.63
CA GLY A 96 4.54 -18.82 8.46
C GLY A 96 5.54 -19.52 7.53
N SER A 97 5.07 -20.59 6.89
CA SER A 97 5.90 -21.44 6.00
C SER A 97 5.45 -21.44 4.53
N GLU A 98 4.36 -20.74 4.18
CA GLU A 98 3.79 -20.78 2.84
C GLU A 98 4.53 -19.83 1.89
N PHE A 99 4.87 -18.63 2.35
CA PHE A 99 5.54 -17.60 1.55
C PHE A 99 6.87 -17.20 2.19
N ASP A 100 7.84 -16.85 1.34
CA ASP A 100 9.10 -16.27 1.77
C ASP A 100 9.01 -14.74 1.77
N ILE A 101 8.22 -14.19 0.82
CA ILE A 101 8.01 -12.76 0.57
C ILE A 101 6.55 -12.54 0.20
N VAL A 102 5.98 -11.41 0.59
CA VAL A 102 4.65 -10.98 0.17
C VAL A 102 4.66 -9.52 -0.26
N GLY A 103 3.96 -9.23 -1.36
CA GLY A 103 3.73 -7.89 -1.93
C GLY A 103 2.26 -7.58 -2.16
N GLY A 104 1.98 -6.40 -2.71
CA GLY A 104 0.62 -5.91 -3.00
C GLY A 104 0.41 -4.45 -2.60
N GLY A 105 1.46 -3.62 -2.69
CA GLY A 105 1.38 -2.22 -2.25
C GLY A 105 1.24 -2.10 -0.73
N ILE A 106 1.88 -2.99 0.02
CA ILE A 106 1.75 -3.04 1.48
C ILE A 106 2.48 -1.85 2.10
N THR A 107 1.74 -0.90 2.69
CA THR A 107 2.32 0.23 3.42
C THR A 107 3.21 -0.26 4.55
N ILE A 108 4.44 0.23 4.61
CA ILE A 108 5.40 -0.04 5.67
C ILE A 108 4.97 0.69 6.93
N LEU A 109 4.58 -0.06 7.96
CA LEU A 109 4.19 0.45 9.26
C LEU A 109 4.84 -0.38 10.37
N GLU A 110 5.33 0.28 11.43
CA GLU A 110 5.87 -0.41 12.62
C GLU A 110 4.82 -1.38 13.20
N SER A 111 3.55 -0.97 13.25
CA SER A 111 2.45 -1.80 13.73
C SER A 111 2.22 -3.09 12.91
N ARG A 112 2.65 -3.12 11.65
CA ARG A 112 2.58 -4.30 10.79
C ARG A 112 3.77 -5.26 10.94
N THR A 113 4.83 -4.84 11.63
CA THR A 113 6.00 -5.70 11.84
C THR A 113 5.80 -6.75 12.93
N ARG A 114 4.74 -6.61 13.74
CA ARG A 114 4.50 -7.43 14.94
C ARG A 114 3.30 -8.35 14.77
N ALA A 115 3.42 -9.54 15.35
CA ALA A 115 2.28 -10.45 15.54
C ALA A 115 1.38 -9.96 16.70
N ALA A 116 0.24 -10.61 16.87
CA ALA A 116 -0.73 -10.28 17.92
C ALA A 116 -0.16 -10.39 19.35
N ASP A 117 0.86 -11.21 19.56
CA ASP A 117 1.61 -11.33 20.83
C ASP A 117 2.67 -10.23 21.06
N GLY A 118 2.76 -9.25 20.13
CA GLY A 118 3.69 -8.13 20.17
C GLY A 118 5.11 -8.46 19.70
N LYS A 119 5.44 -9.70 19.39
CA LYS A 119 6.75 -10.09 18.90
C LYS A 119 6.96 -9.68 17.45
N ALA A 120 8.22 -9.38 17.09
CA ALA A 120 8.61 -9.12 15.70
C ALA A 120 8.34 -10.37 14.86
N ALA A 121 7.44 -10.24 13.88
CA ALA A 121 7.02 -11.33 13.00
C ALA A 121 7.60 -11.17 11.60
N VAL A 122 7.61 -9.92 11.10
CA VAL A 122 8.08 -9.60 9.75
C VAL A 122 8.99 -8.38 9.75
N VAL A 123 9.76 -8.27 8.69
CA VAL A 123 10.55 -7.10 8.29
C VAL A 123 10.10 -6.68 6.89
N PHE A 124 10.17 -5.40 6.61
CA PHE A 124 9.89 -4.87 5.27
C PHE A 124 11.19 -4.58 4.52
N THR A 125 11.13 -4.67 3.20
CA THR A 125 12.12 -4.03 2.33
C THR A 125 12.01 -2.52 2.46
N ALA A 126 13.02 -1.78 2.01
CA ALA A 126 12.90 -0.35 1.75
C ALA A 126 11.73 -0.10 0.77
N GLY A 127 11.09 1.06 0.89
CA GLY A 127 9.94 1.36 0.05
C GLY A 127 10.30 1.49 -1.43
N HIS A 128 9.47 0.91 -2.28
CA HIS A 128 9.60 0.99 -3.73
C HIS A 128 8.46 1.74 -4.40
N ILE A 129 7.38 1.99 -3.70
CA ILE A 129 6.24 2.76 -4.18
C ILE A 129 5.79 3.78 -3.11
N ALA A 130 5.55 5.01 -3.53
CA ALA A 130 5.03 6.07 -2.66
C ALA A 130 3.64 6.50 -3.16
N PHE A 131 2.72 6.76 -2.24
CA PHE A 131 1.37 7.23 -2.53
C PHE A 131 0.80 8.02 -1.35
N ARG A 132 -0.34 8.71 -1.57
CA ARG A 132 -1.09 9.42 -0.54
C ARG A 132 -2.52 8.93 -0.50
N GLN A 133 -3.17 9.02 0.64
CA GLN A 133 -4.59 8.76 0.74
C GLN A 133 -5.38 9.87 0.04
N SER A 134 -6.54 9.51 -0.52
CA SER A 134 -7.38 10.43 -1.29
C SER A 134 -8.84 10.00 -1.25
N LEU A 135 -9.72 10.84 -1.78
CA LEU A 135 -11.09 10.46 -2.08
C LEU A 135 -11.27 10.27 -3.59
N LEU A 136 -11.94 9.18 -3.99
CA LEU A 136 -12.56 9.04 -5.30
C LEU A 136 -14.03 9.43 -5.15
N VAL A 137 -14.51 10.32 -5.98
CA VAL A 137 -15.88 10.84 -5.94
C VAL A 137 -16.47 10.87 -7.36
N ARG A 138 -17.79 10.91 -7.48
CA ARG A 138 -18.40 11.21 -8.78
C ARG A 138 -17.97 12.61 -9.23
N LYS A 139 -17.84 12.82 -10.53
CA LYS A 139 -17.29 14.07 -11.10
C LYS A 139 -18.09 15.31 -10.68
N GLU A 140 -19.39 15.21 -10.60
CA GLU A 140 -20.30 16.26 -10.14
C GLU A 140 -20.07 16.63 -8.67
N ASP A 141 -19.60 15.70 -7.85
CA ASP A 141 -19.31 15.92 -6.42
C ASP A 141 -17.90 16.47 -6.16
N ALA A 142 -17.04 16.61 -7.17
CA ALA A 142 -15.63 16.95 -7.00
C ALA A 142 -15.41 18.26 -6.22
N ASN A 143 -16.21 19.30 -6.52
CA ASN A 143 -16.10 20.58 -5.81
C ASN A 143 -16.63 20.49 -4.38
N ARG A 144 -17.70 19.75 -4.16
CA ARG A 144 -18.32 19.54 -2.83
C ARG A 144 -17.38 18.77 -1.90
N LEU A 145 -16.72 17.73 -2.42
CA LEU A 145 -15.84 16.83 -1.68
C LEU A 145 -14.34 17.05 -2.02
N ALA A 146 -13.96 18.28 -2.29
CA ALA A 146 -12.58 18.66 -2.64
C ALA A 146 -11.55 18.41 -1.53
N ARG A 147 -11.98 18.25 -0.27
CA ARG A 147 -11.12 18.00 0.91
C ARG A 147 -11.86 17.12 1.91
N HIS A 148 -11.13 16.30 2.66
CA HIS A 148 -11.71 15.46 3.73
C HIS A 148 -12.58 16.24 4.72
N GLY A 149 -12.19 17.46 5.09
CA GLY A 149 -12.98 18.33 5.98
C GLY A 149 -14.29 18.88 5.39
N LYS A 150 -14.64 18.50 4.15
CA LYS A 150 -15.95 18.77 3.54
C LYS A 150 -16.92 17.61 3.68
N LEU A 151 -16.43 16.46 4.14
CA LEU A 151 -17.29 15.33 4.46
C LEU A 151 -18.22 15.71 5.63
N SER A 152 -19.47 15.32 5.54
CA SER A 152 -20.54 15.68 6.49
C SER A 152 -21.40 14.47 6.85
N GLY A 153 -22.34 14.65 7.75
CA GLY A 153 -23.21 13.57 8.25
C GLY A 153 -24.17 12.98 7.21
N VAL A 154 -24.36 13.65 6.08
CA VAL A 154 -25.15 13.11 4.96
C VAL A 154 -24.33 12.22 4.04
N ASP A 155 -22.99 12.28 4.10
CA ASP A 155 -22.11 11.52 3.22
C ASP A 155 -21.90 10.10 3.72
N ARG A 156 -21.81 9.17 2.79
CA ARG A 156 -21.44 7.77 2.99
C ARG A 156 -20.11 7.54 2.30
N VAL A 157 -19.10 7.16 3.07
CA VAL A 157 -17.74 6.95 2.54
C VAL A 157 -17.40 5.48 2.58
N GLY A 158 -17.09 4.89 1.43
CA GLY A 158 -16.61 3.52 1.31
C GLY A 158 -15.13 3.41 1.68
N VAL A 159 -14.78 2.35 2.40
CA VAL A 159 -13.40 1.97 2.73
C VAL A 159 -13.21 0.47 2.56
N LEU A 160 -11.99 0.03 2.23
CA LEU A 160 -11.64 -1.38 2.27
C LEU A 160 -11.11 -1.75 3.66
N ALA A 161 -11.68 -2.81 4.26
CA ALA A 161 -11.35 -3.25 5.61
C ALA A 161 -9.84 -3.53 5.79
N GLY A 162 -9.24 -3.04 6.88
CA GLY A 162 -7.84 -3.33 7.24
C GLY A 162 -6.80 -2.60 6.39
N THR A 163 -7.21 -1.58 5.63
CA THR A 163 -6.29 -0.76 4.85
C THR A 163 -5.86 0.50 5.60
N THR A 164 -4.77 1.12 5.13
CA THR A 164 -4.38 2.47 5.60
C THR A 164 -5.42 3.52 5.21
N GLY A 165 -6.16 3.32 4.10
CA GLY A 165 -7.27 4.17 3.69
C GLY A 165 -8.38 4.23 4.73
N GLU A 166 -8.80 3.07 5.26
CA GLU A 166 -9.77 3.01 6.36
C GLU A 166 -9.26 3.72 7.60
N ALA A 167 -8.08 3.33 8.08
CA ALA A 167 -7.52 3.90 9.31
C ALA A 167 -7.32 5.42 9.21
N ARG A 168 -6.81 5.89 8.07
CA ARG A 168 -6.53 7.30 7.86
C ARG A 168 -7.80 8.14 7.71
N LEU A 169 -8.83 7.63 7.02
CA LEU A 169 -10.13 8.31 6.96
C LEU A 169 -10.70 8.53 8.37
N LEU A 170 -10.70 7.47 9.19
CA LEU A 170 -11.23 7.54 10.56
C LEU A 170 -10.44 8.55 11.41
N GLU A 171 -9.11 8.62 11.26
CA GLU A 171 -8.24 9.57 11.93
C GLU A 171 -8.51 11.03 11.48
N ILE A 172 -8.49 11.30 10.16
CA ILE A 172 -8.69 12.64 9.60
C ILE A 172 -10.06 13.21 9.95
N THR A 173 -11.09 12.37 9.98
CA THR A 173 -12.45 12.79 10.31
C THR A 173 -12.70 12.89 11.82
N GLY A 174 -11.78 12.41 12.66
CA GLY A 174 -11.96 12.37 14.11
C GLY A 174 -12.94 11.29 14.59
N ILE A 175 -13.33 10.34 13.71
CA ILE A 175 -14.12 9.15 14.10
C ILE A 175 -13.27 8.22 14.96
N ALA A 176 -11.96 8.22 14.75
CA ALA A 176 -10.98 7.58 15.63
C ALA A 176 -9.83 8.53 15.94
N GLY A 177 -9.17 8.34 17.10
CA GLY A 177 -7.91 9.01 17.41
C GLY A 177 -6.72 8.42 16.64
N ALA A 178 -5.54 9.02 16.78
CA ALA A 178 -4.30 8.60 16.09
C ALA A 178 -3.90 7.14 16.38
N ALA A 179 -4.26 6.59 17.54
CA ALA A 179 -4.06 5.18 17.88
C ALA A 179 -5.15 4.24 17.32
N GLY A 180 -6.10 4.76 16.53
CA GLY A 180 -7.20 4.01 15.97
C GLY A 180 -8.35 3.72 16.95
N VAL A 181 -8.32 4.24 18.19
CA VAL A 181 -9.39 4.08 19.16
C VAL A 181 -10.60 4.89 18.70
N LEU A 182 -11.73 4.22 18.53
CA LEU A 182 -12.99 4.87 18.13
C LEU A 182 -13.49 5.86 19.19
N ALA A 183 -13.98 7.01 18.75
CA ALA A 183 -14.59 8.01 19.62
C ALA A 183 -15.80 7.42 20.36
N VAL A 184 -15.99 7.85 21.62
CA VAL A 184 -17.11 7.42 22.48
C VAL A 184 -18.44 7.61 21.76
N GLY A 185 -19.32 6.61 21.86
CA GLY A 185 -20.63 6.63 21.22
C GLY A 185 -20.65 6.27 19.74
N THR A 186 -19.47 6.02 19.11
CA THR A 186 -19.41 5.51 17.74
C THR A 186 -20.06 4.10 17.69
N ARG A 187 -21.00 3.92 16.76
CA ARG A 187 -21.76 2.66 16.59
C ARG A 187 -21.18 1.89 15.42
N VAL A 188 -20.88 0.61 15.65
CA VAL A 188 -20.35 -0.28 14.61
C VAL A 188 -21.29 -1.43 14.41
N VAL A 189 -21.68 -1.69 13.15
CA VAL A 189 -22.49 -2.86 12.76
C VAL A 189 -21.56 -3.98 12.36
N THR A 190 -21.69 -5.12 13.02
CA THR A 190 -20.93 -6.34 12.76
C THR A 190 -21.88 -7.52 12.50
N PRO A 191 -21.41 -8.68 12.03
CA PRO A 191 -22.24 -9.88 11.91
C PRO A 191 -22.84 -10.37 13.24
N ARG A 192 -22.19 -10.00 14.38
CA ARG A 192 -22.64 -10.37 15.74
C ARG A 192 -23.64 -9.36 16.34
N GLY A 193 -23.99 -8.31 15.61
CA GLY A 193 -24.87 -7.25 16.05
C GLY A 193 -24.21 -5.87 16.08
N ARG A 194 -24.83 -4.94 16.80
CA ARG A 194 -24.34 -3.56 16.97
C ARG A 194 -23.51 -3.46 18.23
N VAL A 195 -22.36 -2.81 18.12
CA VAL A 195 -21.53 -2.44 19.26
C VAL A 195 -21.42 -0.93 19.34
N VAL A 196 -21.24 -0.38 20.55
CA VAL A 196 -21.04 1.06 20.77
C VAL A 196 -19.69 1.22 21.46
N ALA A 197 -18.81 2.02 20.85
CA ALA A 197 -17.48 2.29 21.40
C ALA A 197 -17.60 3.15 22.68
N ASP A 198 -16.84 2.76 23.69
CA ASP A 198 -16.72 3.47 24.97
C ASP A 198 -15.43 4.30 25.07
N GLY A 199 -14.61 4.33 24.00
CA GLY A 199 -13.30 4.97 23.97
C GLY A 199 -12.16 4.10 24.52
N GLY A 200 -12.43 2.85 24.87
CA GLY A 200 -11.44 1.90 25.37
C GLY A 200 -10.71 1.14 24.27
N ALA A 201 -9.63 0.44 24.67
CA ALA A 201 -8.78 -0.37 23.78
C ALA A 201 -9.52 -1.55 23.12
N GLY A 202 -10.74 -1.89 23.56
CA GLY A 202 -11.60 -2.89 22.93
C GLY A 202 -12.21 -2.46 21.59
N TYR A 203 -12.05 -1.20 21.19
CA TYR A 203 -12.67 -0.60 20.01
C TYR A 203 -11.65 0.13 19.14
N VAL A 204 -10.61 -0.58 18.74
CA VAL A 204 -9.53 -0.07 17.88
C VAL A 204 -9.75 -0.50 16.45
N ILE A 205 -9.61 0.43 15.48
CA ILE A 205 -9.46 0.17 14.05
C ILE A 205 -8.17 0.85 13.60
N ALA A 206 -7.18 0.05 13.27
CA ALA A 206 -5.88 0.52 12.79
C ALA A 206 -5.53 -0.18 11.47
N ALA A 207 -4.56 0.35 10.74
CA ALA A 207 -4.07 -0.24 9.50
C ALA A 207 -3.43 -1.63 9.66
N ALA A 208 -3.05 -2.00 10.89
CA ALA A 208 -2.50 -3.31 11.21
C ALA A 208 -3.56 -4.32 11.69
N GLY A 209 -4.80 -3.88 11.88
CA GLY A 209 -5.89 -4.75 12.32
C GLY A 209 -6.96 -4.00 13.12
N ALA A 210 -7.96 -4.73 13.57
CA ALA A 210 -9.04 -4.20 14.41
C ALA A 210 -9.26 -5.09 15.62
N SER A 211 -9.84 -4.51 16.68
CA SER A 211 -10.26 -5.26 17.86
C SER A 211 -11.20 -6.42 17.46
N PRO A 212 -11.12 -7.58 18.11
CA PRO A 212 -11.97 -8.75 17.80
C PRO A 212 -13.48 -8.47 17.87
N SER A 213 -13.91 -7.52 18.71
CA SER A 213 -15.28 -7.03 18.80
C SER A 213 -15.79 -6.39 17.51
N LEU A 214 -14.88 -5.88 16.68
CA LEU A 214 -15.14 -5.17 15.43
C LEU A 214 -14.89 -6.03 14.17
N ALA A 215 -14.63 -7.33 14.36
CA ALA A 215 -14.41 -8.25 13.25
C ALA A 215 -15.62 -8.35 12.34
N GLY A 216 -15.40 -8.30 11.00
CA GLY A 216 -16.45 -8.35 10.01
C GLY A 216 -17.38 -7.12 10.00
N ARG A 217 -16.92 -5.98 10.56
CA ARG A 217 -17.66 -4.71 10.52
C ARG A 217 -18.09 -4.35 9.10
N ARG A 218 -19.30 -3.84 8.98
CA ARG A 218 -19.91 -3.43 7.70
C ARG A 218 -20.20 -1.94 7.64
N GLN A 219 -20.41 -1.32 8.81
CA GLN A 219 -20.75 0.10 8.90
C GLN A 219 -20.24 0.68 10.20
N ILE A 220 -19.75 1.92 10.13
CA ILE A 220 -19.31 2.72 11.29
C ILE A 220 -20.10 4.02 11.24
N ARG A 221 -20.87 4.31 12.30
CA ARG A 221 -21.63 5.53 12.46
C ARG A 221 -21.07 6.30 13.64
N PRO A 222 -20.47 7.48 13.41
CA PRO A 222 -19.96 8.31 14.50
C PRO A 222 -21.10 8.78 15.41
N ALA A 223 -20.75 9.17 16.65
CA ALA A 223 -21.72 9.75 17.57
C ALA A 223 -22.16 11.16 17.12
N SER A 224 -21.25 11.90 16.50
CA SER A 224 -21.54 13.23 15.94
C SER A 224 -22.31 13.12 14.63
N ALA A 225 -23.47 13.75 14.56
CA ALA A 225 -24.30 13.81 13.35
C ALA A 225 -23.64 14.60 12.20
N GLY A 226 -22.61 15.39 12.48
CA GLY A 226 -21.87 16.17 11.47
C GLY A 226 -20.80 15.35 10.72
N LEU A 227 -20.50 14.12 11.15
CA LEU A 227 -19.46 13.29 10.55
C LEU A 227 -20.05 12.21 9.62
N PRO A 228 -19.32 11.79 8.56
CA PRO A 228 -19.82 10.85 7.57
C PRO A 228 -20.06 9.46 8.15
N THR A 229 -20.99 8.74 7.57
CA THR A 229 -21.15 7.30 7.80
C THR A 229 -20.12 6.55 6.95
N VAL A 230 -19.34 5.66 7.56
CA VAL A 230 -18.37 4.82 6.84
C VAL A 230 -18.98 3.46 6.52
N ILE A 231 -18.93 3.07 5.26
CA ILE A 231 -19.37 1.76 4.74
C ILE A 231 -18.11 0.93 4.47
N VAL A 232 -18.02 -0.23 5.10
CA VAL A 232 -16.83 -1.07 5.04
C VAL A 232 -17.04 -2.20 4.06
N PHE A 233 -16.18 -2.28 3.06
CA PHE A 233 -16.14 -3.30 2.01
C PHE A 233 -15.00 -4.28 2.27
N THR A 234 -15.10 -5.46 1.67
CA THR A 234 -14.04 -6.47 1.62
C THR A 234 -13.55 -6.71 0.19
N ASP A 235 -14.21 -6.11 -0.79
CA ASP A 235 -13.87 -6.15 -2.21
C ASP A 235 -13.77 -4.74 -2.78
N ASP A 236 -12.71 -4.46 -3.51
CA ASP A 236 -12.40 -3.14 -4.07
C ASP A 236 -13.31 -2.80 -5.24
N ALA A 237 -13.67 -3.78 -6.08
CA ALA A 237 -14.56 -3.57 -7.22
C ALA A 237 -15.98 -3.27 -6.74
N GLU A 238 -16.50 -4.04 -5.77
CA GLU A 238 -17.80 -3.77 -5.16
C GLU A 238 -17.87 -2.34 -4.58
N MET A 239 -16.77 -1.88 -3.98
CA MET A 239 -16.70 -0.52 -3.42
C MET A 239 -16.77 0.55 -4.52
N VAL A 240 -16.09 0.37 -5.65
CA VAL A 240 -16.12 1.30 -6.79
C VAL A 240 -17.48 1.27 -7.47
N GLU A 241 -18.09 0.10 -7.66
CA GLU A 241 -19.47 -0.05 -8.16
C GLU A 241 -20.47 0.65 -7.24
N ALA A 242 -20.31 0.54 -5.92
CA ALA A 242 -21.16 1.24 -4.96
C ALA A 242 -21.10 2.78 -5.12
N LEU A 243 -19.95 3.34 -5.53
CA LEU A 243 -19.81 4.74 -5.86
C LEU A 243 -20.55 5.07 -7.17
N ALA A 244 -20.39 4.24 -8.20
CA ALA A 244 -21.08 4.40 -9.48
C ALA A 244 -22.60 4.40 -9.33
N ASP A 245 -23.13 3.47 -8.53
CA ASP A 245 -24.56 3.30 -8.26
C ASP A 245 -25.14 4.35 -7.28
N GLY A 246 -24.32 5.23 -6.72
CA GLY A 246 -24.77 6.21 -5.72
C GLY A 246 -25.09 5.61 -4.36
N ARG A 247 -24.70 4.37 -4.09
CA ARG A 247 -24.85 3.73 -2.76
C ARG A 247 -23.90 4.36 -1.72
N ILE A 248 -22.77 4.89 -2.19
CA ILE A 248 -21.83 5.73 -1.40
C ILE A 248 -21.52 7.01 -2.18
N ASP A 249 -20.95 8.00 -1.50
CA ASP A 249 -20.67 9.33 -2.04
C ASP A 249 -19.18 9.54 -2.32
N ALA A 250 -18.31 8.78 -1.65
CA ALA A 250 -16.86 8.78 -1.86
C ALA A 250 -16.26 7.42 -1.52
N VAL A 251 -15.09 7.13 -2.09
CA VAL A 251 -14.20 6.02 -1.71
C VAL A 251 -12.93 6.62 -1.10
N ALA A 252 -12.59 6.23 0.13
CA ALA A 252 -11.32 6.61 0.76
C ALA A 252 -10.29 5.50 0.56
N ARG A 253 -9.28 5.77 -0.30
CA ARG A 253 -8.25 4.82 -0.69
C ARG A 253 -7.00 5.56 -1.19
N GLY A 254 -5.88 4.84 -1.32
CA GLY A 254 -4.67 5.37 -1.93
C GLY A 254 -4.90 5.94 -3.33
N GLU A 255 -4.29 7.10 -3.63
CA GLU A 255 -4.49 7.82 -4.89
C GLU A 255 -4.19 6.99 -6.15
N VAL A 256 -3.24 6.06 -6.07
CA VAL A 256 -2.86 5.21 -7.21
C VAL A 256 -4.06 4.39 -7.68
N GLY A 257 -4.73 3.67 -6.76
CA GLY A 257 -5.94 2.91 -7.10
C GLY A 257 -7.13 3.81 -7.47
N ASN A 258 -7.29 4.97 -6.82
CA ASN A 258 -8.34 5.92 -7.16
C ASN A 258 -8.16 6.52 -8.56
N ARG A 259 -6.92 6.83 -8.97
CA ARG A 259 -6.62 7.30 -10.33
C ARG A 259 -6.84 6.21 -11.39
N ALA A 260 -6.55 4.96 -11.05
CA ALA A 260 -6.82 3.83 -11.94
C ALA A 260 -8.33 3.68 -12.16
N ALA A 261 -9.13 3.63 -11.10
CA ALA A 261 -10.59 3.54 -11.20
C ALA A 261 -11.21 4.74 -11.95
N ALA A 262 -10.71 5.96 -11.74
CA ALA A 262 -11.19 7.14 -12.48
C ALA A 262 -10.91 7.03 -13.97
N ARG A 263 -9.78 6.46 -14.40
CA ARG A 263 -9.47 6.24 -15.83
C ARG A 263 -10.33 5.14 -16.44
N GLU A 264 -10.49 4.02 -15.73
CA GLU A 264 -11.28 2.88 -16.17
C GLU A 264 -12.74 3.26 -16.43
N HIS A 265 -13.30 4.16 -15.61
CA HIS A 265 -14.68 4.62 -15.73
C HIS A 265 -14.84 5.89 -16.60
N GLY A 266 -13.92 6.18 -17.51
CA GLY A 266 -14.09 7.18 -18.57
C GLY A 266 -14.39 8.60 -18.08
N ASN A 267 -13.73 9.05 -17.01
CA ASN A 267 -13.95 10.36 -16.38
C ASN A 267 -15.31 10.55 -15.66
N ALA A 268 -16.03 9.49 -15.35
CA ALA A 268 -17.19 9.58 -14.46
C ALA A 268 -16.80 9.95 -13.03
N PHE A 269 -15.55 9.70 -12.66
CA PHE A 269 -15.02 9.97 -11.34
C PHE A 269 -13.91 11.02 -11.34
N ALA A 270 -13.68 11.62 -10.17
CA ALA A 270 -12.58 12.54 -9.89
C ALA A 270 -11.85 12.10 -8.62
N VAL A 271 -10.52 12.26 -8.61
CA VAL A 271 -9.70 12.06 -7.41
C VAL A 271 -9.54 13.40 -6.71
N THR A 272 -9.96 13.47 -5.46
CA THR A 272 -9.94 14.69 -4.64
C THR A 272 -9.29 14.43 -3.28
N ALA A 273 -9.21 15.46 -2.45
CA ALA A 273 -8.83 15.35 -1.03
C ALA A 273 -7.51 14.58 -0.80
N LEU A 274 -6.45 14.90 -1.55
CA LEU A 274 -5.14 14.31 -1.30
C LEU A 274 -4.65 14.65 0.11
N ASP A 275 -4.28 13.61 0.88
CA ASP A 275 -3.66 13.78 2.20
C ASP A 275 -2.27 14.42 2.05
N ALA A 276 -1.90 15.24 3.04
CA ALA A 276 -0.55 15.80 3.10
C ALA A 276 0.51 14.74 3.42
N ARG A 277 0.14 13.65 4.13
CA ARG A 277 1.03 12.56 4.51
C ARG A 277 1.21 11.57 3.36
N ALA A 278 2.46 11.36 2.92
CA ALA A 278 2.82 10.29 2.02
C ALA A 278 2.99 8.98 2.78
N GLU A 279 2.65 7.88 2.14
CA GLU A 279 2.88 6.51 2.57
C GLU A 279 3.86 5.84 1.62
N THR A 280 4.59 4.86 2.13
CA THR A 280 5.54 4.09 1.32
C THR A 280 5.22 2.61 1.43
N GLY A 281 5.10 1.93 0.31
CA GLY A 281 4.86 0.49 0.22
C GLY A 281 6.14 -0.29 -0.05
N GLY A 282 6.21 -1.50 0.53
CA GLY A 282 7.33 -2.42 0.40
C GLY A 282 6.91 -3.88 0.50
N PHE A 283 7.85 -4.79 0.25
CA PHE A 283 7.65 -6.22 0.41
C PHE A 283 7.85 -6.63 1.87
N ALA A 284 6.99 -7.52 2.38
CA ALA A 284 7.12 -8.11 3.71
C ALA A 284 7.84 -9.46 3.62
N LEU A 285 8.77 -9.70 4.54
CA LEU A 285 9.49 -10.97 4.74
C LEU A 285 9.41 -11.39 6.20
N ALA A 286 9.61 -12.68 6.51
CA ALA A 286 9.75 -13.09 7.90
C ALA A 286 10.91 -12.34 8.58
N ALA A 287 10.77 -11.97 9.85
CA ALA A 287 11.80 -11.25 10.60
C ALA A 287 13.17 -11.97 10.60
N ARG A 288 13.17 -13.31 10.56
CA ARG A 288 14.39 -14.14 10.43
C ARG A 288 15.13 -13.97 9.09
N ASN A 289 14.48 -13.41 8.07
CA ASN A 289 15.01 -13.21 6.71
C ASN A 289 15.51 -11.77 6.48
N ALA A 290 15.88 -11.04 7.52
CA ALA A 290 16.36 -9.64 7.43
C ALA A 290 17.56 -9.46 6.47
N ALA A 291 18.45 -10.45 6.39
CA ALA A 291 19.57 -10.42 5.43
C ALA A 291 19.09 -10.47 3.96
N LEU A 292 18.06 -11.26 3.66
CA LEU A 292 17.43 -11.29 2.34
C LEU A 292 16.72 -9.96 2.03
N ALA A 293 16.00 -9.38 3.00
CA ALA A 293 15.37 -8.06 2.85
C ALA A 293 16.42 -7.01 2.49
N ALA A 294 17.53 -6.94 3.23
CA ALA A 294 18.62 -6.01 2.94
C ALA A 294 19.29 -6.25 1.58
N CYS A 295 19.33 -7.50 1.10
CA CYS A 295 19.81 -7.79 -0.25
C CYS A 295 18.84 -7.28 -1.32
N LEU A 296 17.53 -7.54 -1.16
CA LEU A 296 16.50 -7.03 -2.06
C LEU A 296 16.51 -5.51 -2.11
N ASP A 297 16.70 -4.83 -0.97
CA ASP A 297 16.77 -3.37 -0.90
C ASP A 297 17.85 -2.77 -1.80
N ARG A 298 19.02 -3.40 -1.85
CA ARG A 298 20.10 -2.92 -2.74
C ARG A 298 19.75 -3.06 -4.21
N HIS A 299 19.09 -4.17 -4.59
CA HIS A 299 18.66 -4.38 -5.96
C HIS A 299 17.48 -3.49 -6.34
N ILE A 300 16.50 -3.31 -5.43
CA ILE A 300 15.40 -2.36 -5.59
C ILE A 300 15.97 -0.95 -5.72
N GLY A 301 16.91 -0.56 -4.85
CA GLY A 301 17.59 0.74 -4.93
C GLY A 301 18.31 0.96 -6.26
N TRP A 302 18.90 -0.08 -6.85
CA TRP A 302 19.49 -0.03 -8.20
C TRP A 302 18.42 0.18 -9.27
N LEU A 303 17.34 -0.63 -9.26
CA LEU A 303 16.27 -0.56 -10.24
C LEU A 303 15.51 0.77 -10.18
N THR A 304 15.29 1.29 -8.99
CA THR A 304 14.60 2.56 -8.76
C THR A 304 15.52 3.79 -8.86
N ASP A 305 16.80 3.60 -9.19
CA ASP A 305 17.80 4.67 -9.22
C ASP A 305 17.82 5.51 -7.94
N GLY A 306 17.81 4.81 -6.78
CA GLY A 306 17.76 5.44 -5.48
C GLY A 306 16.43 6.14 -5.18
N GLY A 307 15.35 5.70 -5.78
CA GLY A 307 13.99 6.25 -5.60
C GLY A 307 13.60 7.33 -6.62
N ARG A 308 14.45 7.62 -7.62
CA ARG A 308 14.12 8.53 -8.72
C ARG A 308 13.17 7.92 -9.75
N ILE A 309 13.19 6.59 -9.88
CA ILE A 309 12.28 5.82 -10.71
C ILE A 309 11.26 5.17 -9.78
N GLY A 310 10.04 5.62 -9.85
CA GLY A 310 8.94 5.13 -9.04
C GLY A 310 7.73 4.78 -9.89
N TYR A 311 6.54 4.84 -9.28
CA TYR A 311 5.29 4.50 -9.94
C TYR A 311 5.00 5.38 -11.17
N SER A 312 5.29 6.68 -11.11
CA SER A 312 5.01 7.61 -12.22
C SER A 312 5.82 7.29 -13.47
N GLU A 313 7.11 7.00 -13.30
CA GLU A 313 8.03 6.66 -14.38
C GLU A 313 7.65 5.31 -15.00
N TRP A 314 7.36 4.30 -14.17
CA TRP A 314 6.87 3.01 -14.63
C TRP A 314 5.52 3.13 -15.37
N PHE A 315 4.62 3.98 -14.88
CA PHE A 315 3.32 4.18 -15.53
C PHE A 315 3.47 4.82 -16.91
N GLY A 316 4.47 5.67 -17.10
CA GLY A 316 4.84 6.23 -18.40
C GLY A 316 5.56 5.24 -19.32
N ASP A 317 6.39 4.36 -18.75
CA ASP A 317 7.15 3.32 -19.46
C ASP A 317 7.30 2.08 -18.58
N ALA A 318 6.46 1.07 -18.77
CA ALA A 318 6.47 -0.17 -17.99
C ALA A 318 7.79 -0.97 -18.14
N SER A 319 8.61 -0.66 -19.14
CA SER A 319 9.91 -1.32 -19.36
C SER A 319 11.06 -0.71 -18.54
N VAL A 320 10.84 0.39 -17.82
CA VAL A 320 11.90 1.16 -17.14
C VAL A 320 12.76 0.32 -16.19
N PHE A 321 12.16 -0.56 -15.41
CA PHE A 321 12.90 -1.44 -14.51
C PHE A 321 13.73 -2.48 -15.26
N MET A 322 13.17 -3.06 -16.34
CA MET A 322 13.89 -4.03 -17.17
C MET A 322 15.07 -3.38 -17.91
N GLN A 323 14.94 -2.12 -18.35
CA GLN A 323 16.04 -1.36 -18.91
C GLN A 323 17.17 -1.18 -17.89
N ARG A 324 16.83 -0.85 -16.63
CA ARG A 324 17.81 -0.73 -15.53
C ARG A 324 18.48 -2.05 -15.21
N ALA A 325 17.74 -3.16 -15.20
CA ALA A 325 18.31 -4.50 -14.96
C ALA A 325 19.37 -4.87 -15.99
N ARG A 326 19.14 -4.57 -17.29
CA ARG A 326 20.11 -4.79 -18.38
C ARG A 326 21.37 -3.94 -18.24
N GLN A 327 21.27 -2.73 -17.71
CA GLN A 327 22.43 -1.84 -17.46
C GLN A 327 23.38 -2.43 -16.41
N ALA A 328 22.87 -3.21 -15.44
CA ALA A 328 23.71 -3.88 -14.45
C ALA A 328 24.71 -4.88 -15.07
N ALA A 329 24.39 -5.47 -16.24
CA ALA A 329 25.26 -6.38 -16.96
C ALA A 329 26.40 -5.65 -17.70
N VAL A 330 26.16 -4.42 -18.19
CA VAL A 330 27.12 -3.67 -19.02
C VAL A 330 28.24 -3.05 -18.18
N GLY A 331 27.98 -2.68 -16.93
CA GLY A 331 28.98 -2.07 -16.03
C GLY A 331 30.09 -3.01 -15.55
N LYS A 332 30.08 -4.29 -15.98
CA LYS A 332 31.09 -5.31 -15.66
C LYS A 332 32.16 -5.54 -16.78
N ARG A 333 32.13 -4.77 -17.87
CA ARG A 333 33.10 -4.89 -18.96
C ARG A 333 34.15 -3.80 -18.91
#